data_baa171b85eab436c0c3c222654f160f5
#
_entry.id   baa171b85eab436c0c3c222654f160f5
#
_cell.length_a   1.000
_cell.length_b   1.000
_cell.length_c   1.000
_cell.angle_alpha   90.00
_cell.angle_beta   90.00
_cell.angle_gamma   90.00
#
_symmetry.space_group_name_H-M   'P 1'
#
loop_
_entity.id
_entity.type
_entity.pdbx_description
1 polymer ?
#
loop_
_entity_poly.entity_id
_entity_poly.type
_entity_poly.pdbx_seq_one_letter_code
_entity_poly.pdbx_strand_id
1 'polypeptide(L)'
;MNNELLTAGNLYGSLINDIGNILVEARGKICREINSVMVDAYWNIGKYIVEYEQKGEERAEYGSNLLNRLSKDLTRLYGKGFGKSNLLYIRKLYLHFPKGGTVSHLLNWSHYYEILKLDNELERSFYVKECEKQHWSVRELKRQMNSMLFHRIALSKDKEGVLKLAECGNEVQKPEDIIRDPFVLEFAGLPDINHYDENDLEKSLVSNLGQFLLGRGFAFIGQQYRLSIAGRHYYVDLVFYHVILKTYVLIDLKRNEVQHEDIGQMNFYLNYFCNEVCTDGDNAPIGIVWELQPTK
;
A
#
# COMPACT_ATOMS: atom_id res chain seq x y z
N MET A 1 -0.09 21.05 45.79
CA MET A 1 -1.31 20.24 45.61
C MET A 1 -1.80 20.22 44.15
N ASN A 2 -1.72 21.28 43.33
CA ASN A 2 -2.21 21.23 41.95
C ASN A 2 -1.29 20.47 40.95
N ASN A 3 0.02 20.36 41.20
CA ASN A 3 0.95 19.66 40.30
C ASN A 3 0.89 18.13 40.38
N GLU A 4 0.55 17.57 41.52
CA GLU A 4 0.47 16.11 41.72
C GLU A 4 -0.80 15.51 41.08
N LEU A 5 -1.89 16.27 41.03
CA LEU A 5 -3.14 15.85 40.37
C LEU A 5 -3.02 15.83 38.83
N LEU A 6 -2.24 16.75 38.26
CA LEU A 6 -1.96 16.78 36.82
C LEU A 6 -1.03 15.65 36.37
N THR A 7 -0.08 15.25 37.20
CA THR A 7 0.81 14.11 36.92
C THR A 7 0.09 12.77 37.06
N ALA A 8 -0.81 12.60 38.03
CA ALA A 8 -1.61 11.39 38.19
C ALA A 8 -2.60 11.17 37.05
N GLY A 9 -3.22 12.23 36.53
CA GLY A 9 -4.09 12.17 35.36
C GLY A 9 -3.35 11.76 34.08
N ASN A 10 -2.12 12.23 33.89
CA ASN A 10 -1.27 11.83 32.76
C ASN A 10 -0.82 10.38 32.85
N LEU A 11 -0.49 9.87 34.05
CA LEU A 11 -0.09 8.48 34.28
C LEU A 11 -1.25 7.52 34.01
N TYR A 12 -2.46 7.85 34.43
CA TYR A 12 -3.65 7.05 34.17
C TYR A 12 -4.02 7.03 32.68
N GLY A 13 -3.90 8.16 31.99
CA GLY A 13 -4.09 8.27 30.54
C GLY A 13 -3.08 7.39 29.77
N SER A 14 -1.81 7.41 30.19
CA SER A 14 -0.77 6.53 29.62
C SER A 14 -1.11 5.05 29.84
N LEU A 15 -1.52 4.67 31.05
CA LEU A 15 -1.91 3.29 31.36
C LEU A 15 -3.07 2.80 30.47
N ILE A 16 -4.10 3.62 30.26
CA ILE A 16 -5.23 3.27 29.37
C ILE A 16 -4.74 3.07 27.93
N ASN A 17 -3.86 3.95 27.43
CA ASN A 17 -3.29 3.83 26.10
C ASN A 17 -2.45 2.56 25.96
N ASP A 18 -1.62 2.22 26.95
CA ASP A 18 -0.79 1.03 26.95
C ASP A 18 -1.64 -0.25 26.95
N ILE A 19 -2.68 -0.30 27.78
CA ILE A 19 -3.66 -1.40 27.77
C ILE A 19 -4.40 -1.46 26.42
N GLY A 20 -4.80 -0.32 25.87
CA GLY A 20 -5.43 -0.21 24.56
C GLY A 20 -4.56 -0.79 23.45
N ASN A 21 -3.29 -0.45 23.44
CA ASN A 21 -2.30 -0.96 22.46
C ASN A 21 -2.16 -2.49 22.56
N ILE A 22 -2.05 -3.04 23.76
CA ILE A 22 -2.00 -4.50 23.97
C ILE A 22 -3.24 -5.19 23.41
N LEU A 23 -4.43 -4.63 23.66
CA LEU A 23 -5.69 -5.20 23.17
C LEU A 23 -5.82 -5.11 21.65
N VAL A 24 -5.40 -4.00 21.03
CA VAL A 24 -5.38 -3.83 19.58
C VAL A 24 -4.42 -4.82 18.94
N GLU A 25 -3.22 -4.96 19.49
CA GLU A 25 -2.20 -5.91 19.00
C GLU A 25 -2.69 -7.36 19.10
N ALA A 26 -3.25 -7.76 20.25
CA ALA A 26 -3.79 -9.10 20.45
C ALA A 26 -4.93 -9.43 19.48
N ARG A 27 -5.88 -8.51 19.28
CA ARG A 27 -6.98 -8.69 18.32
C ARG A 27 -6.46 -8.79 16.89
N GLY A 28 -5.49 -7.95 16.52
CA GLY A 28 -4.85 -7.99 15.21
C GLY A 28 -4.15 -9.33 14.95
N LYS A 29 -3.47 -9.89 15.95
CA LYS A 29 -2.82 -11.20 15.85
C LYS A 29 -3.82 -12.33 15.61
N ILE A 30 -4.89 -12.37 16.40
CA ILE A 30 -5.96 -13.38 16.25
C ILE A 30 -6.59 -13.29 14.84
N CYS A 31 -6.91 -12.08 14.37
CA CYS A 31 -7.48 -11.91 13.04
C CYS A 31 -6.54 -12.42 11.92
N ARG A 32 -5.23 -12.18 12.04
CA ARG A 32 -4.24 -12.69 11.08
C ARG A 32 -4.18 -14.22 11.08
N GLU A 33 -4.16 -14.84 12.27
CA GLU A 33 -4.13 -16.29 12.40
C GLU A 33 -5.39 -16.95 11.80
N ILE A 34 -6.57 -16.41 12.11
CA ILE A 34 -7.83 -16.92 11.52
C ILE A 34 -7.81 -16.80 9.99
N ASN A 35 -7.36 -15.66 9.45
CA ASN A 35 -7.30 -15.45 8.02
C ASN A 35 -6.34 -16.42 7.33
N SER A 36 -5.17 -16.69 7.91
CA SER A 36 -4.20 -17.66 7.42
C SER A 36 -4.80 -19.07 7.37
N VAL A 37 -5.35 -19.54 8.49
CA VAL A 37 -5.99 -20.87 8.56
C VAL A 37 -7.13 -21.02 7.55
N MET A 38 -7.92 -19.96 7.34
CA MET A 38 -9.00 -19.99 6.34
C MET A 38 -8.48 -20.06 4.90
N VAL A 39 -7.40 -19.37 4.57
CA VAL A 39 -6.79 -19.45 3.23
C VAL A 39 -6.22 -20.84 2.99
N ASP A 40 -5.55 -21.45 3.98
CA ASP A 40 -5.05 -22.82 3.90
C ASP A 40 -6.20 -23.84 3.73
N ALA A 41 -7.31 -23.65 4.46
CA ALA A 41 -8.50 -24.48 4.29
C ALA A 41 -9.07 -24.38 2.87
N TYR A 42 -9.19 -23.16 2.33
CA TYR A 42 -9.66 -22.97 0.95
C TYR A 42 -8.70 -23.54 -0.09
N TRP A 43 -7.39 -23.42 0.11
CA TRP A 43 -6.41 -24.05 -0.75
C TRP A 43 -6.58 -25.57 -0.77
N ASN A 44 -6.72 -26.20 0.39
CA ASN A 44 -6.96 -27.65 0.49
C ASN A 44 -8.29 -28.08 -0.15
N ILE A 45 -9.37 -27.30 0.05
CA ILE A 45 -10.65 -27.56 -0.62
C ILE A 45 -10.47 -27.46 -2.15
N GLY A 46 -9.75 -26.45 -2.64
CA GLY A 46 -9.42 -26.28 -4.05
C GLY A 46 -8.65 -27.48 -4.61
N LYS A 47 -7.68 -27.98 -3.85
CA LYS A 47 -6.94 -29.22 -4.18
C LYS A 47 -7.86 -30.41 -4.37
N TYR A 48 -8.74 -30.68 -3.41
CA TYR A 48 -9.68 -31.80 -3.49
C TYR A 48 -10.66 -31.67 -4.67
N ILE A 49 -11.12 -30.45 -4.98
CA ILE A 49 -11.98 -30.20 -6.16
C ILE A 49 -11.23 -30.58 -7.44
N VAL A 50 -10.00 -30.09 -7.61
CA VAL A 50 -9.19 -30.34 -8.83
C VAL A 50 -8.79 -31.84 -8.94
N GLU A 51 -8.37 -32.45 -7.84
CA GLU A 51 -8.03 -33.88 -7.83
C GLU A 51 -9.25 -34.75 -8.14
N TYR A 52 -10.44 -34.36 -7.69
CA TYR A 52 -11.68 -35.08 -8.03
C TYR A 52 -12.02 -34.94 -9.52
N GLU A 53 -11.87 -33.73 -10.09
CA GLU A 53 -12.05 -33.47 -11.52
C GLU A 53 -11.10 -34.31 -12.36
N GLN A 54 -9.83 -34.44 -11.96
CA GLN A 54 -8.81 -35.19 -12.69
C GLN A 54 -9.02 -36.70 -12.65
N LYS A 55 -9.57 -37.26 -11.55
CA LYS A 55 -9.88 -38.69 -11.43
C LYS A 55 -11.10 -39.12 -12.22
N GLY A 56 -11.88 -38.15 -12.74
CA GLY A 56 -13.10 -38.39 -13.50
C GLY A 56 -12.95 -38.20 -15.01
N GLU A 57 -11.82 -38.61 -15.61
CA GLU A 57 -11.43 -38.36 -17.03
C GLU A 57 -12.48 -38.72 -18.10
N GLU A 58 -13.51 -39.50 -17.80
CA GLU A 58 -14.54 -39.89 -18.79
C GLU A 58 -15.72 -38.92 -18.94
N ARG A 59 -15.78 -37.76 -18.18
CA ARG A 59 -16.97 -36.91 -18.18
C ARG A 59 -16.68 -35.43 -18.17
N ALA A 60 -16.24 -34.89 -19.29
CA ALA A 60 -16.14 -33.45 -19.52
C ALA A 60 -17.45 -32.66 -19.25
N GLU A 61 -18.59 -33.33 -19.36
CA GLU A 61 -19.93 -32.80 -19.02
C GLU A 61 -20.15 -32.59 -17.49
N TYR A 62 -19.35 -33.28 -16.66
CA TYR A 62 -19.50 -33.23 -15.20
C TYR A 62 -18.88 -32.00 -14.52
N GLY A 63 -17.87 -31.36 -15.13
CA GLY A 63 -17.13 -30.26 -14.52
C GLY A 63 -17.99 -29.02 -14.24
N SER A 64 -18.91 -28.67 -15.15
CA SER A 64 -19.80 -27.51 -14.95
C SER A 64 -20.88 -27.77 -13.89
N ASN A 65 -21.26 -29.03 -13.71
CA ASN A 65 -22.30 -29.45 -12.78
C ASN A 65 -21.76 -29.77 -11.38
N LEU A 66 -20.47 -30.14 -11.26
CA LEU A 66 -19.81 -30.45 -9.98
C LEU A 66 -19.88 -29.27 -9.00
N LEU A 67 -19.43 -28.08 -9.43
CA LEU A 67 -19.45 -26.89 -8.57
C LEU A 67 -20.86 -26.49 -8.15
N ASN A 68 -21.87 -26.71 -9.01
CA ASN A 68 -23.27 -26.44 -8.66
C ASN A 68 -23.77 -27.41 -7.59
N ARG A 69 -23.43 -28.69 -7.68
CA ARG A 69 -23.80 -29.72 -6.69
C ARG A 69 -23.09 -29.47 -5.37
N LEU A 70 -21.75 -29.27 -5.41
CA LEU A 70 -20.95 -28.93 -4.23
C LEU A 70 -21.48 -27.69 -3.51
N SER A 71 -21.83 -26.64 -4.27
CA SER A 71 -22.41 -25.42 -3.70
C SER A 71 -23.68 -25.69 -2.91
N LYS A 72 -24.60 -26.48 -3.45
CA LYS A 72 -25.86 -26.83 -2.78
C LYS A 72 -25.60 -27.67 -1.52
N ASP A 73 -24.78 -28.71 -1.63
CA ASP A 73 -24.55 -29.64 -0.54
C ASP A 73 -23.74 -29.00 0.60
N LEU A 74 -22.64 -28.30 0.28
CA LEU A 74 -21.82 -27.61 1.28
C LEU A 74 -22.56 -26.45 1.94
N THR A 75 -23.37 -25.70 1.20
CA THR A 75 -24.20 -24.64 1.80
C THR A 75 -25.24 -25.21 2.76
N ARG A 76 -25.83 -26.36 2.43
CA ARG A 76 -26.78 -27.06 3.30
C ARG A 76 -26.12 -27.59 4.58
N LEU A 77 -24.90 -28.13 4.47
CA LEU A 77 -24.21 -28.79 5.60
C LEU A 77 -23.45 -27.82 6.49
N TYR A 78 -22.80 -26.79 5.89
CA TYR A 78 -21.85 -25.90 6.57
C TYR A 78 -22.25 -24.41 6.51
N GLY A 79 -23.38 -24.08 5.87
CA GLY A 79 -23.91 -22.72 5.82
C GLY A 79 -23.31 -21.86 4.72
N LYS A 80 -23.34 -20.54 4.93
CA LYS A 80 -22.90 -19.54 3.95
C LYS A 80 -21.39 -19.62 3.70
N GLY A 81 -20.94 -19.25 2.49
CA GLY A 81 -19.51 -19.22 2.11
C GLY A 81 -19.16 -20.17 0.96
N PHE A 82 -20.02 -21.16 0.64
CA PHE A 82 -19.78 -22.17 -0.39
C PHE A 82 -20.61 -21.94 -1.66
N GLY A 83 -20.91 -20.67 -1.98
CA GLY A 83 -21.57 -20.34 -3.24
C GLY A 83 -20.71 -20.72 -4.45
N LYS A 84 -21.35 -21.01 -5.60
CA LYS A 84 -20.67 -21.43 -6.84
C LYS A 84 -19.50 -20.55 -7.22
N SER A 85 -19.68 -19.22 -7.15
CA SER A 85 -18.59 -18.28 -7.47
C SER A 85 -17.41 -18.42 -6.50
N ASN A 86 -17.68 -18.59 -5.20
CA ASN A 86 -16.62 -18.77 -4.23
C ASN A 86 -15.84 -20.08 -4.45
N LEU A 87 -16.56 -21.19 -4.72
CA LEU A 87 -15.95 -22.47 -5.05
C LEU A 87 -15.11 -22.40 -6.33
N LEU A 88 -15.52 -21.61 -7.32
CA LEU A 88 -14.74 -21.34 -8.51
C LEU A 88 -13.40 -20.68 -8.19
N TYR A 89 -13.41 -19.66 -7.33
CA TYR A 89 -12.17 -18.98 -6.92
C TYR A 89 -11.31 -19.83 -5.98
N ILE A 90 -11.92 -20.64 -5.13
CA ILE A 90 -11.24 -21.66 -4.31
C ILE A 90 -10.49 -22.65 -5.20
N ARG A 91 -11.14 -23.14 -6.27
CA ARG A 91 -10.50 -23.99 -7.28
C ARG A 91 -9.36 -23.27 -8.01
N LYS A 92 -9.58 -22.00 -8.42
CA LYS A 92 -8.55 -21.17 -9.06
C LYS A 92 -7.35 -20.95 -8.12
N LEU A 93 -7.55 -20.80 -6.82
CA LEU A 93 -6.48 -20.64 -5.85
C LEU A 93 -5.47 -21.80 -5.95
N TYR A 94 -5.95 -23.02 -5.92
CA TYR A 94 -5.06 -24.19 -6.05
C TYR A 94 -4.39 -24.27 -7.43
N LEU A 95 -5.11 -23.97 -8.51
CA LEU A 95 -4.56 -24.03 -9.88
C LEU A 95 -3.45 -23.00 -10.11
N HIS A 96 -3.56 -21.82 -9.56
CA HIS A 96 -2.56 -20.76 -9.73
C HIS A 96 -1.44 -20.78 -8.68
N PHE A 97 -1.69 -21.39 -7.51
CA PHE A 97 -0.73 -21.54 -6.42
C PHE A 97 -0.59 -23.02 -6.02
N PRO A 98 -0.11 -23.90 -6.94
CA PRO A 98 -0.14 -25.36 -6.71
C PRO A 98 0.79 -25.82 -5.58
N LYS A 99 1.82 -25.04 -5.26
CA LYS A 99 2.68 -25.29 -4.09
C LYS A 99 2.09 -24.55 -2.90
N GLY A 100 1.57 -25.27 -1.91
CA GLY A 100 0.94 -24.67 -0.71
C GLY A 100 1.82 -23.62 0.00
N GLY A 101 3.14 -23.77 -0.04
CA GLY A 101 4.08 -22.78 0.50
C GLY A 101 4.20 -21.46 -0.28
N THR A 102 3.53 -21.32 -1.44
CA THR A 102 3.48 -20.06 -2.20
C THR A 102 2.29 -19.18 -1.82
N VAL A 103 1.39 -19.70 -1.00
CA VAL A 103 0.25 -18.92 -0.49
C VAL A 103 0.73 -18.12 0.73
N SER A 104 0.67 -16.81 0.63
CA SER A 104 1.12 -15.93 1.71
C SER A 104 0.15 -15.92 2.87
N HIS A 105 0.65 -16.15 4.08
CA HIS A 105 -0.11 -16.05 5.33
C HIS A 105 -0.40 -14.59 5.74
N LEU A 106 0.18 -13.61 5.05
CA LEU A 106 -0.07 -12.19 5.28
C LEU A 106 -1.34 -11.69 4.58
N LEU A 107 -1.80 -12.40 3.56
CA LEU A 107 -3.00 -12.07 2.79
C LEU A 107 -4.20 -12.86 3.30
N ASN A 108 -5.37 -12.21 3.36
CA ASN A 108 -6.63 -12.89 3.64
C ASN A 108 -7.32 -13.37 2.35
N TRP A 109 -8.39 -14.17 2.51
CA TRP A 109 -9.16 -14.70 1.37
C TRP A 109 -9.66 -13.61 0.43
N SER A 110 -10.07 -12.46 0.95
CA SER A 110 -10.58 -11.36 0.11
C SER A 110 -9.51 -10.75 -0.78
N HIS A 111 -8.22 -10.76 -0.39
CA HIS A 111 -7.11 -10.38 -1.27
C HIS A 111 -6.96 -11.38 -2.41
N TYR A 112 -6.90 -12.67 -2.09
CA TYR A 112 -6.82 -13.71 -3.12
C TYR A 112 -8.00 -13.69 -4.07
N TYR A 113 -9.22 -13.47 -3.57
CA TYR A 113 -10.42 -13.36 -4.39
C TYR A 113 -10.31 -12.25 -5.45
N GLU A 114 -9.73 -11.11 -5.11
CA GLU A 114 -9.49 -10.02 -6.07
C GLU A 114 -8.34 -10.35 -7.03
N ILE A 115 -7.20 -10.83 -6.53
CA ILE A 115 -6.02 -11.19 -7.33
C ILE A 115 -6.34 -12.30 -8.35
N LEU A 116 -7.15 -13.26 -7.98
CA LEU A 116 -7.55 -14.37 -8.86
C LEU A 116 -8.50 -13.99 -9.99
N LYS A 117 -8.95 -12.73 -10.07
CA LYS A 117 -9.66 -12.16 -11.23
C LYS A 117 -8.71 -11.82 -12.37
N LEU A 118 -7.43 -11.62 -12.08
CA LEU A 118 -6.42 -11.31 -13.06
C LEU A 118 -6.01 -12.56 -13.84
N ASP A 119 -5.90 -12.45 -15.16
CA ASP A 119 -5.50 -13.57 -16.03
C ASP A 119 -3.97 -13.70 -16.16
N ASN A 120 -3.23 -12.58 -16.01
CA ASN A 120 -1.78 -12.56 -16.14
C ASN A 120 -1.09 -13.06 -14.86
N GLU A 121 -0.21 -14.05 -14.98
CA GLU A 121 0.52 -14.64 -13.86
C GLU A 121 1.52 -13.67 -13.23
N LEU A 122 2.25 -12.90 -14.05
CA LEU A 122 3.22 -11.92 -13.55
C LEU A 122 2.52 -10.80 -12.77
N GLU A 123 1.36 -10.37 -13.26
CA GLU A 123 0.55 -9.37 -12.59
C GLU A 123 0.02 -9.88 -11.24
N ARG A 124 -0.47 -11.13 -11.20
CA ARG A 124 -0.89 -11.76 -9.93
C ARG A 124 0.26 -11.83 -8.92
N SER A 125 1.44 -12.29 -9.36
CA SER A 125 2.63 -12.39 -8.51
C SER A 125 3.05 -11.03 -7.98
N PHE A 126 3.06 -10.01 -8.81
CA PHE A 126 3.33 -8.63 -8.42
C PHE A 126 2.40 -8.14 -7.31
N TYR A 127 1.07 -8.27 -7.50
CA TYR A 127 0.12 -7.79 -6.49
C TYR A 127 0.18 -8.58 -5.18
N VAL A 128 0.50 -9.89 -5.21
CA VAL A 128 0.79 -10.66 -3.99
C VAL A 128 1.98 -10.05 -3.25
N LYS A 129 3.09 -9.79 -3.96
CA LYS A 129 4.32 -9.22 -3.37
C LYS A 129 4.12 -7.81 -2.83
N GLU A 130 3.39 -6.97 -3.56
CA GLU A 130 3.05 -5.63 -3.08
C GLU A 130 2.18 -5.67 -1.83
N CYS A 131 1.15 -6.52 -1.79
CA CYS A 131 0.34 -6.70 -0.60
C CYS A 131 1.15 -7.20 0.62
N GLU A 132 2.10 -8.13 0.40
CA GLU A 132 3.01 -8.61 1.45
C GLU A 132 3.89 -7.50 2.01
N LYS A 133 4.54 -6.73 1.12
CA LYS A 133 5.51 -5.68 1.49
C LYS A 133 4.83 -4.46 2.10
N GLN A 134 3.73 -4.06 1.51
CA GLN A 134 3.07 -2.79 1.80
C GLN A 134 1.90 -2.93 2.77
N HIS A 135 1.55 -4.18 3.15
CA HIS A 135 0.42 -4.47 4.03
C HIS A 135 -0.90 -3.83 3.54
N TRP A 136 -1.13 -3.84 2.22
CA TRP A 136 -2.33 -3.25 1.64
C TRP A 136 -3.60 -3.88 2.21
N SER A 137 -4.60 -3.04 2.43
CA SER A 137 -5.97 -3.51 2.65
C SER A 137 -6.57 -3.99 1.32
N VAL A 138 -7.64 -4.78 1.38
CA VAL A 138 -8.37 -5.21 0.16
C VAL A 138 -8.87 -4.00 -0.64
N ARG A 139 -9.25 -2.89 0.02
CA ARG A 139 -9.67 -1.65 -0.62
C ARG A 139 -8.52 -1.02 -1.38
N GLU A 140 -7.35 -0.99 -0.78
CA GLU A 140 -6.10 -0.51 -1.38
C GLU A 140 -5.73 -1.32 -2.61
N LEU A 141 -5.65 -2.66 -2.45
CA LEU A 141 -5.37 -3.57 -3.56
C LEU A 141 -6.30 -3.32 -4.75
N LYS A 142 -7.61 -3.22 -4.53
CA LYS A 142 -8.58 -2.92 -5.60
C LYS A 142 -8.30 -1.60 -6.31
N ARG A 143 -7.94 -0.58 -5.55
CA ARG A 143 -7.61 0.73 -6.10
C ARG A 143 -6.38 0.63 -7.00
N GLN A 144 -5.31 -0.06 -6.53
CA GLN A 144 -4.08 -0.24 -7.28
C GLN A 144 -4.29 -1.08 -8.55
N MET A 145 -5.10 -2.12 -8.48
CA MET A 145 -5.49 -2.90 -9.65
C MET A 145 -6.27 -2.05 -10.67
N ASN A 146 -7.24 -1.26 -10.21
CA ASN A 146 -8.04 -0.39 -11.07
C ASN A 146 -7.21 0.72 -11.71
N SER A 147 -6.19 1.22 -11.02
CA SER A 147 -5.23 2.19 -11.57
C SER A 147 -4.20 1.56 -12.51
N MET A 148 -4.29 0.24 -12.77
CA MET A 148 -3.38 -0.52 -13.64
C MET A 148 -1.91 -0.36 -13.23
N LEU A 149 -1.62 -0.36 -11.93
CA LEU A 149 -0.29 -0.10 -11.39
C LEU A 149 0.79 -0.98 -12.03
N PHE A 150 0.58 -2.30 -12.09
CA PHE A 150 1.52 -3.23 -12.70
C PHE A 150 1.87 -2.82 -14.14
N HIS A 151 0.87 -2.51 -14.95
CA HIS A 151 1.07 -2.12 -16.35
C HIS A 151 1.83 -0.81 -16.48
N ARG A 152 1.53 0.19 -15.66
CA ARG A 152 2.23 1.48 -15.66
C ARG A 152 3.71 1.34 -15.33
N ILE A 153 4.04 0.53 -14.33
CA ILE A 153 5.44 0.28 -13.95
C ILE A 153 6.14 -0.59 -15.00
N ALA A 154 5.45 -1.63 -15.49
CA ALA A 154 5.99 -2.55 -16.48
C ALA A 154 6.33 -1.88 -17.81
N LEU A 155 5.55 -0.88 -18.25
CA LEU A 155 5.80 -0.11 -19.48
C LEU A 155 7.17 0.60 -19.51
N SER A 156 7.76 0.88 -18.35
CA SER A 156 9.06 1.55 -18.23
C SER A 156 10.23 0.57 -18.05
N LYS A 157 9.98 -0.73 -18.07
CA LYS A 157 10.98 -1.78 -17.82
C LYS A 157 11.13 -2.71 -19.03
N ASP A 158 12.32 -3.25 -19.19
CA ASP A 158 12.57 -4.33 -20.13
C ASP A 158 12.00 -5.67 -19.61
N LYS A 159 12.13 -6.73 -20.40
CA LYS A 159 11.56 -8.05 -20.06
C LYS A 159 12.12 -8.59 -18.72
N GLU A 160 13.40 -8.43 -18.46
CA GLU A 160 14.04 -8.89 -17.21
C GLU A 160 13.57 -8.05 -16.02
N GLY A 161 13.43 -6.73 -16.20
CA GLY A 161 12.88 -5.82 -15.20
C GLY A 161 11.42 -6.13 -14.85
N VAL A 162 10.59 -6.57 -15.81
CA VAL A 162 9.20 -7.00 -15.56
C VAL A 162 9.16 -8.30 -14.77
N LEU A 163 10.04 -9.27 -15.08
CA LEU A 163 10.14 -10.51 -14.31
C LEU A 163 10.56 -10.22 -12.85
N LYS A 164 11.58 -9.39 -12.66
CA LYS A 164 12.03 -8.97 -11.33
C LYS A 164 10.92 -8.24 -10.56
N LEU A 165 10.14 -7.39 -11.24
CA LEU A 165 8.99 -6.71 -10.66
C LEU A 165 7.94 -7.71 -10.14
N ALA A 166 7.68 -8.79 -10.87
CA ALA A 166 6.73 -9.82 -10.47
C ALA A 166 7.24 -10.68 -9.29
N GLU A 167 8.55 -10.90 -9.20
CA GLU A 167 9.18 -11.71 -8.15
C GLU A 167 9.39 -10.93 -6.84
N CYS A 168 9.85 -9.69 -6.95
CA CYS A 168 10.28 -8.88 -5.82
C CYS A 168 9.33 -7.71 -5.48
N GLY A 169 8.36 -7.40 -6.35
CA GLY A 169 7.54 -6.18 -6.24
C GLY A 169 8.32 -4.94 -6.66
N ASN A 170 7.75 -3.77 -6.43
CA ASN A 170 8.40 -2.50 -6.73
C ASN A 170 9.51 -2.22 -5.70
N GLU A 171 10.75 -2.08 -6.18
CA GLU A 171 11.91 -1.69 -5.37
C GLU A 171 12.40 -0.33 -5.84
N VAL A 172 12.44 0.61 -4.91
CA VAL A 172 12.98 1.96 -5.15
C VAL A 172 14.51 1.86 -5.25
N GLN A 173 15.05 2.03 -6.45
CA GLN A 173 16.49 1.98 -6.70
C GLN A 173 17.03 3.31 -7.21
N LYS A 174 16.18 4.16 -7.80
CA LYS A 174 16.55 5.44 -8.41
C LYS A 174 15.58 6.53 -7.96
N PRO A 175 16.02 7.79 -7.99
CA PRO A 175 15.15 8.94 -7.68
C PRO A 175 13.83 8.97 -8.46
N GLU A 176 13.86 8.56 -9.73
CA GLU A 176 12.67 8.51 -10.59
C GLU A 176 11.64 7.48 -10.12
N ASP A 177 12.07 6.44 -9.39
CA ASP A 177 11.16 5.44 -8.84
C ASP A 177 10.31 6.01 -7.70
N ILE A 178 10.82 7.01 -6.94
CA ILE A 178 10.03 7.72 -5.92
C ILE A 178 8.89 8.50 -6.56
N ILE A 179 9.17 9.24 -7.63
CA ILE A 179 8.16 10.06 -8.33
C ILE A 179 7.08 9.17 -8.95
N ARG A 180 7.44 7.94 -9.33
CA ARG A 180 6.53 6.92 -9.88
C ARG A 180 5.92 6.03 -8.83
N ASP A 181 6.29 6.19 -7.55
CA ASP A 181 5.64 5.44 -6.47
C ASP A 181 4.15 5.79 -6.48
N PRO A 182 3.28 4.79 -6.60
CA PRO A 182 1.82 4.99 -6.67
C PRO A 182 1.28 5.81 -5.52
N PHE A 183 1.94 5.76 -4.39
CA PHE A 183 1.52 6.46 -3.19
C PHE A 183 1.84 7.95 -3.23
N VAL A 184 2.93 8.35 -3.86
CA VAL A 184 3.18 9.76 -4.15
C VAL A 184 2.14 10.27 -5.14
N LEU A 185 1.74 9.44 -6.12
CA LEU A 185 0.71 9.78 -7.11
C LEU A 185 -0.71 9.73 -6.52
N GLU A 186 -0.98 8.86 -5.56
CA GLU A 186 -2.30 8.72 -4.92
C GLU A 186 -2.56 9.73 -3.82
N PHE A 187 -1.52 10.20 -3.20
CA PHE A 187 -1.59 11.29 -2.26
C PHE A 187 -2.13 12.58 -2.96
N ALA A 188 -1.91 12.71 -4.28
CA ALA A 188 -2.52 13.74 -5.12
C ALA A 188 -4.04 13.59 -5.27
N GLY A 189 -4.58 12.38 -5.11
CA GLY A 189 -5.98 12.07 -5.33
C GLY A 189 -6.83 12.04 -4.05
N LEU A 190 -6.57 12.92 -3.06
CA LEU A 190 -7.39 13.04 -1.86
C LEU A 190 -8.85 13.33 -2.21
N PRO A 191 -9.81 12.51 -1.77
CA PRO A 191 -11.22 12.81 -1.98
C PRO A 191 -11.62 14.04 -1.13
N ASP A 192 -12.35 14.98 -1.74
CA ASP A 192 -12.98 16.16 -1.11
C ASP A 192 -12.05 17.26 -0.57
N ILE A 193 -11.18 17.80 -1.44
CA ILE A 193 -10.39 19.01 -1.15
C ILE A 193 -11.26 20.30 -1.05
N ASN A 194 -12.51 20.26 -1.43
CA ASN A 194 -13.36 21.45 -1.59
C ASN A 194 -13.73 22.19 -0.29
N HIS A 195 -13.33 21.70 0.89
CA HIS A 195 -13.71 22.29 2.19
C HIS A 195 -12.56 22.57 3.16
N TYR A 196 -11.29 22.41 2.73
CA TYR A 196 -10.14 22.64 3.62
C TYR A 196 -9.40 23.93 3.28
N ASP A 197 -9.09 24.72 4.32
CA ASP A 197 -8.10 25.78 4.22
C ASP A 197 -6.70 25.18 4.07
N GLU A 198 -5.75 25.97 3.51
CA GLU A 198 -4.38 25.52 3.22
C GLU A 198 -3.70 24.91 4.45
N ASN A 199 -3.89 25.52 5.62
CA ASN A 199 -3.39 25.04 6.90
C ASN A 199 -4.04 23.72 7.36
N ASP A 200 -5.33 23.51 7.08
CA ASP A 200 -6.04 22.30 7.48
C ASP A 200 -5.70 21.14 6.54
N LEU A 201 -5.49 21.43 5.26
CA LEU A 201 -5.01 20.47 4.28
C LEU A 201 -3.59 20.02 4.63
N GLU A 202 -2.70 20.95 4.90
CA GLU A 202 -1.33 20.67 5.29
C GLU A 202 -1.26 19.82 6.57
N LYS A 203 -2.04 20.14 7.59
CA LYS A 203 -2.13 19.35 8.83
C LYS A 203 -2.71 17.94 8.59
N SER A 204 -3.73 17.83 7.76
CA SER A 204 -4.32 16.54 7.40
C SER A 204 -3.35 15.69 6.59
N LEU A 205 -2.61 16.30 5.66
CA LEU A 205 -1.54 15.68 4.91
C LEU A 205 -0.43 15.17 5.83
N VAL A 206 0.03 15.99 6.77
CA VAL A 206 1.09 15.62 7.72
C VAL A 206 0.65 14.49 8.65
N SER A 207 -0.59 14.53 9.17
CA SER A 207 -1.10 13.48 10.05
C SER A 207 -1.26 12.12 9.35
N ASN A 208 -1.68 12.14 8.09
CA ASN A 208 -1.82 10.94 7.27
C ASN A 208 -0.47 10.45 6.72
N LEU A 209 0.44 11.36 6.35
CA LEU A 209 1.79 11.06 5.90
C LEU A 209 2.64 10.37 6.97
N GLY A 210 2.54 10.78 8.22
CA GLY A 210 3.29 10.18 9.32
C GLY A 210 3.04 8.68 9.48
N GLN A 211 1.79 8.23 9.28
CA GLN A 211 1.45 6.80 9.29
C GLN A 211 1.82 6.08 7.98
N PHE A 212 1.88 6.80 6.89
CA PHE A 212 1.97 6.26 5.56
C PHE A 212 3.41 6.07 5.05
N LEU A 213 4.32 6.97 5.40
CA LEU A 213 5.73 6.95 5.00
C LEU A 213 6.63 6.19 5.97
N LEU A 214 6.18 6.01 7.23
CA LEU A 214 6.86 5.21 8.24
C LEU A 214 6.82 3.72 7.83
N GLY A 215 7.88 3.22 7.25
CA GLY A 215 8.03 1.84 6.79
C GLY A 215 8.54 1.70 5.35
N ARG A 216 8.65 2.81 4.61
CA ARG A 216 9.10 2.84 3.22
C ARG A 216 10.45 3.50 3.01
N GLY A 217 11.19 3.72 4.07
CA GLY A 217 12.47 4.40 4.02
C GLY A 217 12.37 5.92 4.03
N PHE A 218 11.19 6.51 4.22
CA PHE A 218 11.04 7.96 4.42
C PHE A 218 11.09 8.29 5.91
N ALA A 219 11.92 9.24 6.27
CA ALA A 219 11.94 9.90 7.57
C ALA A 219 11.37 11.32 7.40
N PHE A 220 10.37 11.69 8.19
CA PHE A 220 9.85 13.05 8.21
C PHE A 220 10.85 13.98 8.91
N ILE A 221 11.31 15.02 8.23
CA ILE A 221 12.27 16.00 8.73
C ILE A 221 11.56 17.23 9.27
N GLY A 222 10.56 17.74 8.55
CA GLY A 222 9.82 18.92 9.00
C GLY A 222 8.74 19.37 8.05
N GLN A 223 7.83 20.16 8.62
CA GLN A 223 6.77 20.89 7.95
C GLN A 223 7.11 22.37 8.02
N GLN A 224 6.77 23.16 6.99
CA GLN A 224 7.10 24.58 6.89
C GLN A 224 8.58 24.82 7.24
N TYR A 225 9.43 24.02 6.58
CA TYR A 225 10.86 24.01 6.86
C TYR A 225 11.48 25.33 6.43
N ARG A 226 11.98 26.09 7.41
CA ARG A 226 12.49 27.43 7.20
C ARG A 226 13.90 27.44 6.63
N LEU A 227 14.07 28.06 5.48
CA LEU A 227 15.36 28.39 4.87
C LEU A 227 15.68 29.86 5.16
N SER A 228 16.91 30.15 5.55
CA SER A 228 17.34 31.51 5.87
C SER A 228 18.55 31.90 5.04
N ILE A 229 18.37 32.80 4.08
CA ILE A 229 19.43 33.28 3.18
C ILE A 229 19.44 34.79 3.15
N ALA A 230 20.58 35.39 3.44
CA ALA A 230 20.80 36.84 3.39
C ALA A 230 19.69 37.67 4.10
N GLY A 231 19.22 37.18 5.25
CA GLY A 231 18.18 37.84 6.06
C GLY A 231 16.75 37.68 5.57
N ARG A 232 16.54 36.90 4.50
CA ARG A 232 15.20 36.53 4.03
C ARG A 232 14.88 35.09 4.45
N HIS A 233 13.59 34.86 4.67
CA HIS A 233 13.08 33.53 5.07
C HIS A 233 12.16 32.97 3.99
N TYR A 234 12.40 31.72 3.66
CA TYR A 234 11.59 30.93 2.74
C TYR A 234 11.14 29.67 3.45
N TYR A 235 10.07 29.06 3.01
CA TYR A 235 9.49 27.91 3.67
C TYR A 235 9.21 26.82 2.63
N VAL A 236 9.65 25.61 2.90
CA VAL A 236 9.29 24.41 2.14
C VAL A 236 8.16 23.72 2.89
N ASP A 237 7.05 23.41 2.24
CA ASP A 237 5.86 22.88 2.94
C ASP A 237 6.17 21.58 3.66
N LEU A 238 6.79 20.61 2.99
CA LEU A 238 7.17 19.34 3.60
C LEU A 238 8.58 18.92 3.18
N VAL A 239 9.35 18.43 4.15
CA VAL A 239 10.69 17.90 3.93
C VAL A 239 10.79 16.50 4.51
N PHE A 240 11.24 15.57 3.68
CA PHE A 240 11.53 14.17 4.05
C PHE A 240 12.97 13.83 3.74
N TYR A 241 13.46 12.77 4.37
CA TYR A 241 14.72 12.13 4.01
C TYR A 241 14.46 10.67 3.65
N HIS A 242 14.89 10.24 2.48
CA HIS A 242 14.74 8.86 2.05
C HIS A 242 16.02 8.08 2.40
N VAL A 243 15.93 7.23 3.43
CA VAL A 243 17.07 6.54 4.05
C VAL A 243 17.79 5.60 3.06
N ILE A 244 17.03 4.89 2.22
CA ILE A 244 17.60 3.93 1.25
C ILE A 244 18.36 4.67 0.15
N LEU A 245 17.78 5.73 -0.39
CA LEU A 245 18.39 6.55 -1.44
C LEU A 245 19.35 7.61 -0.89
N LYS A 246 19.41 7.79 0.41
CA LYS A 246 20.20 8.84 1.07
C LYS A 246 20.01 10.20 0.39
N THR A 247 18.76 10.66 0.32
CA THR A 247 18.41 11.91 -0.35
C THR A 247 17.27 12.62 0.35
N TYR A 248 17.30 13.95 0.35
CA TYR A 248 16.19 14.78 0.78
C TYR A 248 15.12 14.85 -0.29
N VAL A 249 13.86 14.81 0.12
CA VAL A 249 12.68 14.97 -0.75
C VAL A 249 11.91 16.18 -0.26
N LEU A 250 11.84 17.21 -1.10
CA LEU A 250 11.19 18.47 -0.84
C LEU A 250 9.85 18.49 -1.56
N ILE A 251 8.77 18.81 -0.85
CA ILE A 251 7.42 18.90 -1.43
C ILE A 251 6.89 20.31 -1.19
N ASP A 252 6.44 20.93 -2.27
CA ASP A 252 5.78 22.23 -2.27
C ASP A 252 4.37 22.08 -2.82
N LEU A 253 3.35 22.51 -2.07
CA LEU A 253 1.94 22.31 -2.36
C LEU A 253 1.35 23.56 -3.02
N LYS A 254 0.73 23.40 -4.19
CA LYS A 254 0.11 24.51 -4.93
C LYS A 254 -1.39 24.25 -5.12
N ARG A 255 -2.20 25.27 -4.80
CA ARG A 255 -3.67 25.22 -5.01
C ARG A 255 -4.08 25.41 -6.44
N ASN A 256 -3.28 26.19 -7.17
CA ASN A 256 -3.53 26.56 -8.56
C ASN A 256 -2.59 25.77 -9.47
N GLU A 257 -2.83 25.89 -10.78
CA GLU A 257 -1.95 25.35 -11.80
C GLU A 257 -0.49 25.79 -11.56
N VAL A 258 0.43 24.82 -11.64
CA VAL A 258 1.86 25.05 -11.42
C VAL A 258 2.40 26.02 -12.46
N GLN A 259 3.02 27.09 -12.01
CA GLN A 259 3.61 28.14 -12.83
C GLN A 259 5.14 27.97 -12.93
N HIS A 260 5.74 28.66 -13.91
CA HIS A 260 7.21 28.67 -14.06
C HIS A 260 7.94 29.21 -12.81
N GLU A 261 7.29 30.09 -12.09
CA GLU A 261 7.82 30.68 -10.84
C GLU A 261 7.94 29.61 -9.73
N ASP A 262 6.99 28.67 -9.65
CA ASP A 262 7.00 27.58 -8.69
C ASP A 262 8.16 26.61 -8.94
N ILE A 263 8.46 26.35 -10.22
CA ILE A 263 9.63 25.55 -10.62
C ILE A 263 10.92 26.29 -10.25
N GLY A 264 10.97 27.61 -10.46
CA GLY A 264 12.08 28.46 -10.05
C GLY A 264 12.31 28.44 -8.53
N GLN A 265 11.23 28.51 -7.77
CA GLN A 265 11.24 28.42 -6.32
C GLN A 265 11.75 27.03 -5.85
N MET A 266 11.25 25.95 -6.43
CA MET A 266 11.72 24.60 -6.09
C MET A 266 13.20 24.43 -6.42
N ASN A 267 13.68 24.89 -7.58
CA ASN A 267 15.09 24.86 -7.92
C ASN A 267 15.98 25.63 -6.91
N PHE A 268 15.49 26.75 -6.41
CA PHE A 268 16.16 27.49 -5.37
C PHE A 268 16.26 26.68 -4.05
N TYR A 269 15.19 25.98 -3.66
CA TYR A 269 15.18 25.10 -2.48
C TYR A 269 16.15 23.93 -2.65
N LEU A 270 16.15 23.28 -3.81
CA LEU A 270 17.07 22.17 -4.12
C LEU A 270 18.52 22.59 -4.02
N ASN A 271 18.89 23.76 -4.59
CA ASN A 271 20.24 24.31 -4.50
C ASN A 271 20.64 24.63 -3.06
N TYR A 272 19.72 25.16 -2.24
CA TYR A 272 19.98 25.40 -0.83
C TYR A 272 20.28 24.10 -0.09
N PHE A 273 19.43 23.08 -0.28
CA PHE A 273 19.64 21.77 0.36
C PHE A 273 20.95 21.13 -0.07
N CYS A 274 21.27 21.20 -1.35
CA CYS A 274 22.51 20.64 -1.88
C CYS A 274 23.78 21.29 -1.26
N ASN A 275 23.75 22.59 -1.02
CA ASN A 275 24.91 23.34 -0.54
C ASN A 275 25.00 23.46 0.98
N GLU A 276 23.87 23.50 1.69
CA GLU A 276 23.82 23.89 3.11
C GLU A 276 23.32 22.74 4.02
N VAL A 277 22.61 21.74 3.48
CA VAL A 277 21.94 20.73 4.31
C VAL A 277 22.48 19.33 4.02
N CYS A 278 22.71 18.98 2.76
CA CYS A 278 23.24 17.68 2.37
C CYS A 278 24.67 17.49 2.88
N THR A 279 24.98 16.26 3.27
CA THR A 279 26.33 15.83 3.69
C THR A 279 27.03 15.03 2.58
N ASP A 280 28.35 14.78 2.70
CA ASP A 280 29.15 14.06 1.70
C ASP A 280 28.66 12.66 1.32
N GLY A 281 27.73 12.10 2.11
CA GLY A 281 27.16 10.78 1.85
C GLY A 281 25.78 10.81 1.20
N ASP A 282 25.21 12.00 0.98
CA ASP A 282 23.87 12.17 0.44
C ASP A 282 23.86 12.33 -1.07
N ASN A 283 22.84 11.80 -1.71
CA ASN A 283 22.56 12.05 -3.12
C ASN A 283 21.84 13.39 -3.30
N ALA A 284 21.85 13.89 -4.54
CA ALA A 284 21.18 15.15 -4.88
C ALA A 284 19.72 15.15 -4.42
N PRO A 285 19.22 16.26 -3.82
CA PRO A 285 17.85 16.35 -3.33
C PRO A 285 16.84 16.32 -4.46
N ILE A 286 15.64 15.81 -4.15
CA ILE A 286 14.51 15.68 -5.09
C ILE A 286 13.45 16.71 -4.71
N GLY A 287 12.96 17.47 -5.70
CA GLY A 287 11.88 18.44 -5.55
C GLY A 287 10.59 17.95 -6.22
N ILE A 288 9.48 18.07 -5.52
CA ILE A 288 8.16 17.76 -6.00
C ILE A 288 7.28 19.00 -5.82
N VAL A 289 6.84 19.61 -6.92
CA VAL A 289 5.80 20.64 -6.88
C VAL A 289 4.48 19.96 -7.14
N TRP A 290 3.57 20.10 -6.21
CA TRP A 290 2.32 19.36 -6.22
C TRP A 290 1.12 20.26 -6.41
N GLU A 291 0.40 20.06 -7.50
CA GLU A 291 -0.83 20.77 -7.81
C GLU A 291 -2.04 20.06 -7.19
N LEU A 292 -2.76 20.78 -6.34
CA LEU A 292 -3.99 20.32 -5.72
C LEU A 292 -5.17 20.69 -6.63
N GLN A 293 -5.46 19.86 -7.65
CA GLN A 293 -6.65 20.10 -8.50
C GLN A 293 -7.94 19.70 -7.78
N PRO A 294 -8.99 20.52 -7.84
CA PRO A 294 -10.33 20.10 -7.47
C PRO A 294 -10.79 19.04 -8.48
N THR A 295 -11.07 17.84 -8.01
CA THR A 295 -11.76 16.81 -8.81
C THR A 295 -13.07 17.37 -9.33
N LYS A 296 -13.20 17.44 -10.69
CA LYS A 296 -14.44 17.79 -11.36
C LYS A 296 -15.51 16.71 -11.17
#